data_ba352325f796f657ecccd6fffe398d2b
#
_entry.id   ba352325f796f657ecccd6fffe398d2b
#
_cell.length_a   1.000
_cell.length_b   1.000
_cell.length_c   1.000
_cell.angle_alpha   90.00
_cell.angle_beta   90.00
_cell.angle_gamma   90.00
#
_symmetry.space_group_name_H-M   'P 1'
#
loop_
_entity.id
_entity.type
_entity.pdbx_description
1 polymer ?
#
loop_
_entity_poly.entity_id
_entity_poly.type
_entity_poly.pdbx_seq_one_letter_code
_entity_poly.pdbx_strand_id
1 'polypeptide(L)'
;GTPGAAFHPALETTAAHLILRKGCQLDLDSYSAFVENDRKTKTGLDGYLRSRGVRRVFVCGIATDFCVAWSAVDAVEHGFETVLFRNLSVEIDLDGSLQAQLDAMTAAGVRMERYEAG
;
A
#
# COMPACT_ATOMS: atom_id res chain seq x y z
N GLY A 1 9.36 -17.79 5.03
CA GLY A 1 9.97 -18.25 5.97
C GLY A 1 11.39 -18.02 6.47
N THR A 2 12.06 -16.94 6.12
CA THR A 2 13.39 -16.64 6.69
C THR A 2 13.27 -15.59 7.79
N PRO A 3 14.26 -15.49 8.71
CA PRO A 3 14.27 -14.41 9.72
C PRO A 3 14.21 -13.02 9.12
N GLY A 4 14.78 -12.80 7.94
CA GLY A 4 14.73 -11.51 7.25
C GLY A 4 13.34 -11.14 6.75
N ALA A 5 12.43 -12.09 6.57
CA ALA A 5 11.05 -11.87 6.16
C ALA A 5 10.08 -11.75 7.34
N ALA A 6 10.56 -11.90 8.56
CA ALA A 6 9.73 -11.81 9.76
C ALA A 6 9.32 -10.36 10.03
N PHE A 7 8.19 -10.18 10.70
CA PHE A 7 7.78 -8.88 11.19
C PHE A 7 8.75 -8.37 12.27
N HIS A 8 8.92 -7.04 12.31
CA HIS A 8 9.67 -6.43 13.40
C HIS A 8 9.00 -6.78 14.74
N PRO A 9 9.77 -7.14 15.79
CA PRO A 9 9.18 -7.58 17.06
C PRO A 9 8.26 -6.57 17.73
N ALA A 10 8.46 -5.28 17.48
CA ALA A 10 7.61 -4.23 18.05
C ALA A 10 6.29 -4.03 17.30
N LEU A 11 6.10 -4.69 16.15
CA LEU A 11 4.89 -4.55 15.37
C LEU A 11 3.78 -5.43 15.95
N GLU A 12 2.66 -4.80 16.30
CA GLU A 12 1.47 -5.50 16.77
C GLU A 12 0.68 -6.02 15.58
N THR A 13 0.56 -7.33 15.42
CA THR A 13 -0.11 -7.96 14.27
C THR A 13 -1.39 -8.69 14.63
N THR A 14 -1.75 -8.78 15.92
CA THR A 14 -2.90 -9.59 16.34
C THR A 14 -4.25 -8.99 15.90
N ALA A 15 -4.29 -7.70 15.59
CA ALA A 15 -5.50 -7.05 15.07
C ALA A 15 -5.69 -7.23 13.57
N ALA A 16 -4.72 -7.79 12.86
CA ALA A 16 -4.80 -7.96 11.41
C ALA A 16 -5.82 -9.04 11.03
N HIS A 17 -6.70 -8.73 10.09
CA HIS A 17 -7.68 -9.70 9.55
C HIS A 17 -7.09 -10.52 8.41
N LEU A 18 -6.08 -10.00 7.73
CA LEU A 18 -5.39 -10.67 6.64
C LEU A 18 -3.93 -10.25 6.65
N ILE A 19 -3.05 -11.20 6.46
CA ILE A 19 -1.64 -10.92 6.21
C ILE A 19 -1.34 -11.40 4.80
N LEU A 20 -1.04 -10.44 3.91
CA LEU A 20 -0.73 -10.73 2.52
C LEU A 20 0.75 -10.45 2.27
N ARG A 21 1.46 -11.44 1.74
CA ARG A 21 2.85 -11.29 1.34
C ARG A 21 2.90 -10.91 -0.13
N LYS A 22 3.71 -9.92 -0.47
CA LYS A 22 4.01 -9.55 -1.85
C LYS A 22 5.50 -9.71 -2.11
N GLY A 23 5.90 -9.68 -3.39
CA GLY A 23 7.30 -9.90 -3.74
C GLY A 23 7.75 -11.33 -3.47
N CYS A 24 6.84 -12.29 -3.58
CA CYS A 24 7.13 -13.70 -3.27
C CYS A 24 7.68 -14.48 -4.47
N GLN A 25 7.71 -13.88 -5.64
CA GLN A 25 8.24 -14.51 -6.85
C GLN A 25 9.67 -14.05 -7.09
N LEU A 26 10.57 -15.01 -7.42
CA LEU A 26 11.99 -14.74 -7.51
C LEU A 26 12.35 -13.68 -8.55
N ASP A 27 11.58 -13.60 -9.63
CA ASP A 27 11.86 -12.74 -10.77
C ASP A 27 11.01 -11.46 -10.80
N LEU A 28 10.23 -11.19 -9.75
CA LEU A 28 9.34 -10.04 -9.71
C LEU A 28 9.54 -9.25 -8.43
N ASP A 29 9.90 -7.98 -8.58
CA ASP A 29 9.79 -7.01 -7.50
C ASP A 29 8.33 -6.60 -7.30
N SER A 30 8.04 -6.04 -6.14
CA SER A 30 6.68 -5.65 -5.81
C SER A 30 6.67 -4.41 -4.95
N TYR A 31 6.10 -3.33 -5.47
CA TYR A 31 5.78 -2.13 -4.68
C TYR A 31 4.32 -2.15 -4.25
N SER A 32 3.40 -2.31 -5.20
CA SER A 32 1.97 -2.29 -4.91
C SER A 32 1.52 -3.53 -4.12
N ALA A 33 0.56 -3.33 -3.22
CA ALA A 33 -0.12 -4.43 -2.55
C ALA A 33 -1.16 -5.11 -3.44
N PHE A 34 -1.51 -4.54 -4.59
CA PHE A 34 -2.56 -5.05 -5.48
C PHE A 34 -2.01 -5.81 -6.69
N VAL A 35 -0.92 -5.31 -7.27
CA VAL A 35 -0.37 -5.85 -8.51
C VAL A 35 1.16 -5.84 -8.42
N GLU A 36 1.80 -6.91 -8.85
CA GLU A 36 3.25 -6.99 -8.91
C GLU A 36 3.82 -6.00 -9.95
N ASN A 37 5.14 -5.80 -9.96
CA ASN A 37 5.77 -4.80 -10.83
C ASN A 37 5.65 -5.11 -12.33
N ASP A 38 5.31 -6.35 -12.71
CA ASP A 38 5.00 -6.68 -14.11
C ASP A 38 3.68 -6.06 -14.58
N ARG A 39 2.92 -5.46 -13.69
CA ARG A 39 1.63 -4.82 -13.90
C ARG A 39 0.53 -5.77 -14.41
N LYS A 40 0.71 -7.07 -14.21
CA LYS A 40 -0.22 -8.12 -14.65
C LYS A 40 -0.57 -9.10 -13.55
N THR A 41 0.40 -9.50 -12.75
CA THR A 41 0.21 -10.50 -11.69
C THR A 41 -0.47 -9.86 -10.49
N LYS A 42 -1.69 -10.25 -10.22
CA LYS A 42 -2.45 -9.76 -9.07
C LYS A 42 -2.05 -10.49 -7.81
N THR A 43 -2.10 -9.79 -6.67
CA THR A 43 -1.83 -10.37 -5.36
C THR A 43 -3.03 -11.09 -4.75
N GLY A 44 -4.24 -10.79 -5.26
CA GLY A 44 -5.49 -11.28 -4.69
C GLY A 44 -6.15 -10.34 -3.70
N LEU A 45 -5.50 -9.21 -3.36
CA LEU A 45 -6.03 -8.27 -2.38
C LEU A 45 -7.36 -7.66 -2.83
N ASP A 46 -7.49 -7.30 -4.10
CA ASP A 46 -8.72 -6.70 -4.62
C ASP A 46 -9.92 -7.65 -4.46
N GLY A 47 -9.73 -8.93 -4.81
CA GLY A 47 -10.77 -9.94 -4.64
C GLY A 47 -11.18 -10.15 -3.20
N TYR A 48 -10.20 -10.20 -2.30
CA TYR A 48 -10.46 -10.31 -0.87
C TYR A 48 -11.27 -9.12 -0.35
N LEU A 49 -10.85 -7.90 -0.67
CA LEU A 49 -11.55 -6.69 -0.22
C LEU A 49 -12.98 -6.64 -0.77
N ARG A 50 -13.19 -6.98 -2.04
CA ARG A 50 -14.52 -7.02 -2.64
C ARG A 50 -15.40 -8.06 -1.99
N SER A 51 -14.86 -9.23 -1.67
CA SER A 51 -15.60 -10.30 -1.00
C SER A 51 -16.08 -9.89 0.39
N ARG A 52 -15.40 -8.94 1.01
CA ARG A 52 -15.75 -8.39 2.32
C ARG A 52 -16.63 -7.13 2.23
N GLY A 53 -17.03 -6.71 1.03
CA GLY A 53 -17.86 -5.53 0.83
C GLY A 53 -17.14 -4.21 1.06
N VAL A 54 -15.81 -4.19 1.00
CA VAL A 54 -15.02 -2.98 1.21
C VAL A 54 -15.18 -2.05 0.00
N ARG A 55 -15.42 -0.77 0.26
CA ARG A 55 -15.51 0.28 -0.77
C ARG A 55 -14.46 1.37 -0.59
N ARG A 56 -13.99 1.57 0.63
CA ARG A 56 -12.98 2.58 0.98
C ARG A 56 -11.80 1.90 1.64
N VAL A 57 -10.61 2.30 1.24
CA VAL A 57 -9.38 1.82 1.85
C VAL A 57 -8.57 3.00 2.39
N PHE A 58 -7.97 2.80 3.54
CA PHE A 58 -7.01 3.73 4.13
C PHE A 58 -5.64 3.09 4.02
N VAL A 59 -4.68 3.85 3.51
CA VAL A 59 -3.34 3.34 3.23
C VAL A 59 -2.32 4.09 4.08
N CYS A 60 -1.40 3.37 4.67
CA CYS A 60 -0.30 3.96 5.42
C CYS A 60 0.88 2.98 5.46
N GLY A 61 2.00 3.43 5.95
CA GLY A 61 3.18 2.59 6.15
C GLY A 61 4.43 3.10 5.45
N ILE A 62 5.23 2.18 4.94
CA ILE A 62 6.54 2.45 4.33
C ILE A 62 6.59 1.81 2.94
N ALA A 63 7.12 2.47 1.97
CA ALA A 63 7.48 3.89 1.96
C ALA A 63 6.40 4.68 1.25
N THR A 64 6.14 5.90 1.71
CA THR A 64 5.10 6.77 1.16
C THR A 64 5.22 6.93 -0.36
N ASP A 65 6.43 7.11 -0.86
CA ASP A 65 6.73 7.38 -2.27
C ASP A 65 7.01 6.13 -3.11
N PHE A 66 6.87 4.95 -2.54
CA PHE A 66 7.03 3.67 -3.25
C PHE A 66 5.85 2.74 -2.97
N CYS A 67 5.99 1.78 -2.06
CA CYS A 67 4.94 0.78 -1.83
C CYS A 67 3.59 1.40 -1.49
N VAL A 68 3.57 2.43 -0.68
CA VAL A 68 2.33 3.09 -0.27
C VAL A 68 1.70 3.83 -1.45
N ALA A 69 2.49 4.62 -2.20
CA ALA A 69 1.98 5.36 -3.35
C ALA A 69 1.44 4.42 -4.44
N TRP A 70 2.19 3.39 -4.79
CA TRP A 70 1.77 2.43 -5.82
C TRP A 70 0.52 1.68 -5.40
N SER A 71 0.43 1.29 -4.13
CA SER A 71 -0.77 0.65 -3.58
C SER A 71 -1.98 1.57 -3.62
N ALA A 72 -1.80 2.84 -3.24
CA ALA A 72 -2.89 3.81 -3.22
C ALA A 72 -3.43 4.09 -4.63
N VAL A 73 -2.56 4.30 -5.61
CA VAL A 73 -2.95 4.52 -7.00
C VAL A 73 -3.67 3.29 -7.55
N ASP A 74 -3.13 2.09 -7.30
CA ASP A 74 -3.76 0.85 -7.75
C ASP A 74 -5.11 0.62 -7.07
N ALA A 75 -5.28 1.02 -5.81
CA ALA A 75 -6.57 0.94 -5.15
C ALA A 75 -7.63 1.79 -5.86
N VAL A 76 -7.28 3.01 -6.25
CA VAL A 76 -8.18 3.87 -7.04
C VAL A 76 -8.51 3.22 -8.37
N GLU A 77 -7.51 2.70 -9.08
CA GLU A 77 -7.71 2.04 -10.37
C GLU A 77 -8.60 0.80 -10.27
N HIS A 78 -8.58 0.12 -9.11
CA HIS A 78 -9.46 -1.01 -8.84
C HIS A 78 -10.85 -0.62 -8.33
N GLY A 79 -11.15 0.68 -8.27
CA GLY A 79 -12.46 1.17 -7.94
C GLY A 79 -12.71 1.45 -6.46
N PHE A 80 -11.67 1.48 -5.63
CA PHE A 80 -11.80 1.82 -4.22
C PHE A 80 -11.64 3.32 -3.99
N GLU A 81 -12.48 3.87 -3.12
CA GLU A 81 -12.21 5.19 -2.54
C GLU A 81 -10.97 5.05 -1.65
N THR A 82 -9.96 5.87 -1.89
CA THR A 82 -8.64 5.68 -1.27
C THR A 82 -8.18 6.93 -0.54
N VAL A 83 -7.78 6.74 0.71
CA VAL A 83 -7.27 7.79 1.59
C VAL A 83 -5.88 7.39 2.07
N LEU A 84 -4.92 8.30 1.91
CA LEU A 84 -3.57 8.15 2.46
C LEU A 84 -3.48 8.91 3.79
N PHE A 85 -3.05 8.22 4.84
CA PHE A 85 -2.72 8.87 6.11
C PHE A 85 -1.25 9.28 6.10
N ARG A 86 -0.99 10.58 5.78
CA ARG A 86 0.36 11.11 5.66
C ARG A 86 1.18 10.96 6.94
N ASN A 87 0.57 11.20 8.09
CA ASN A 87 1.27 11.16 9.37
C ASN A 87 1.54 9.73 9.89
N LEU A 88 1.00 8.73 9.24
CA LEU A 88 1.27 7.32 9.55
C LEU A 88 2.16 6.65 8.49
N SER A 89 2.78 7.44 7.63
CA SER A 89 3.61 6.95 6.53
C SER A 89 4.96 7.66 6.55
N VAL A 90 6.00 6.94 6.14
CA VAL A 90 7.38 7.46 6.11
C VAL A 90 7.92 7.31 4.69
N GLU A 91 8.48 8.39 4.16
CA GLU A 91 9.05 8.44 2.82
C GLU A 91 10.54 8.05 2.80
N ILE A 92 11.02 7.70 1.62
CA ILE A 92 12.44 7.54 1.31
C ILE A 92 12.97 8.85 0.74
N ASP A 93 12.21 9.47 -0.13
CA ASP A 93 12.51 10.72 -0.84
C ASP A 93 13.85 10.66 -1.58
N LEU A 94 13.89 9.80 -2.59
CA LEU A 94 15.05 9.63 -3.44
C LEU A 94 14.91 10.54 -4.67
N ASP A 95 15.74 11.58 -4.74
CA ASP A 95 15.78 12.54 -5.86
C ASP A 95 14.41 13.11 -6.22
N GLY A 96 13.63 13.53 -5.21
CA GLY A 96 12.34 14.14 -5.42
C GLY A 96 11.19 13.14 -5.58
N SER A 97 11.42 11.86 -5.32
CA SER A 97 10.38 10.83 -5.47
C SER A 97 9.13 11.09 -4.62
N LEU A 98 9.29 11.71 -3.44
CA LEU A 98 8.14 12.01 -2.61
C LEU A 98 7.16 12.97 -3.31
N GLN A 99 7.66 14.12 -3.79
CA GLN A 99 6.79 15.11 -4.43
C GLN A 99 6.18 14.54 -5.71
N ALA A 100 6.96 13.81 -6.50
CA ALA A 100 6.46 13.17 -7.72
C ALA A 100 5.30 12.22 -7.43
N GLN A 101 5.42 11.40 -6.39
CA GLN A 101 4.36 10.46 -6.05
C GLN A 101 3.17 11.10 -5.36
N LEU A 102 3.38 12.17 -4.58
CA LEU A 102 2.27 12.94 -4.02
C LEU A 102 1.42 13.54 -5.14
N ASP A 103 2.07 14.08 -6.17
CA ASP A 103 1.37 14.63 -7.34
C ASP A 103 0.64 13.53 -8.12
N ALA A 104 1.27 12.39 -8.32
CA ALA A 104 0.66 11.24 -9.01
C ALA A 104 -0.55 10.71 -8.26
N MET A 105 -0.46 10.57 -6.95
CA MET A 105 -1.58 10.12 -6.12
C MET A 105 -2.74 11.12 -6.18
N THR A 106 -2.46 12.40 -6.07
CA THR A 106 -3.49 13.44 -6.15
C THR A 106 -4.18 13.42 -7.51
N ALA A 107 -3.41 13.31 -8.60
CA ALA A 107 -3.95 13.22 -9.95
C ALA A 107 -4.81 11.97 -10.16
N ALA A 108 -4.48 10.87 -9.50
CA ALA A 108 -5.25 9.62 -9.59
C ALA A 108 -6.55 9.65 -8.77
N GLY A 109 -6.69 10.58 -7.84
CA GLY A 109 -7.87 10.68 -6.99
C GLY A 109 -7.69 10.19 -5.56
N VAL A 110 -6.46 9.96 -5.12
CA VAL A 110 -6.18 9.61 -3.73
C VAL A 110 -6.36 10.86 -2.87
N ARG A 111 -7.13 10.73 -1.79
CA ARG A 111 -7.25 11.78 -0.78
C ARG A 111 -6.14 11.64 0.25
N MET A 112 -5.63 12.76 0.71
CA MET A 112 -4.60 12.78 1.75
C MET A 112 -5.19 13.39 3.01
N GLU A 113 -5.10 12.64 4.11
CA GLU A 113 -5.63 13.08 5.40
C GLU A 113 -4.60 12.81 6.49
N ARG A 114 -4.84 13.40 7.63
CA ARG A 114 -4.09 13.15 8.84
C ARG A 114 -4.96 12.30 9.77
N TYR A 115 -4.42 11.20 10.23
CA TYR A 115 -5.08 10.39 11.24
C TYR A 115 -4.93 11.05 12.61
N GLU A 116 -6.04 11.16 13.31
CA GLU A 116 -6.05 11.63 14.69
C GLU A 116 -6.79 10.60 15.54
N ALA A 117 -6.10 10.10 16.58
CA ALA A 117 -6.70 9.17 17.53
C ALA A 117 -7.68 9.94 18.44
N GLY A 118 -8.84 9.40 18.59
CA GLY A 118 -9.81 10.02 19.46
C GLY A 118 -11.19 9.91 19.10
#